data_db4db99848c76c5daef33f05b3f337b5
#
_entry.id   db4db99848c76c5daef33f05b3f337b5
#
_cell.length_a   1.000
_cell.length_b   1.000
_cell.length_c   1.000
_cell.angle_alpha   90.00
_cell.angle_beta   90.00
_cell.angle_gamma   90.00
#
_symmetry.space_group_name_H-M   'P 1'
#
loop_
_entity.id
_entity.type
_entity.pdbx_description
1 polymer ?
#
loop_
_entity_poly.entity_id
_entity_poly.type
_entity_poly.pdbx_seq_one_letter_code
_entity_poly.pdbx_strand_id
1 'polypeptide(L)'
;TVYPGEIRGLIGENGSGKSTVTSIVAGMQECDSGAMTFQGQSWKPLSMIDALHKGIGMIVQESGTIPGITVAENIFLAESEKYKNKFGLINRKKMNADATRVMKNIGVNDVTGEMLMQKLDFQTRKLVEIAKVVMKEPQILVIDETSTALSHDGREILYDIMNRFRKENKSVIFISHDLDEIMEVCDTLTVLRDGKIIRTFEKAEFEAGAIRASMIGRELQGDYYRSDFQASSQPEVALDVRNLVYEDRLKGISFQVHKGEIVGIGGLAHCGMHSLGKVCFGALKPEEGSVTVEDGTIIDSPAIAMKKRVGYVSKDRDVESLCLNASIEDNISIAGMSEFAINNFLILKN
;
A
#
# COMPACT_ATOMS: atom_id res chain seq x y z
N THR A 1 -19.50 -4.19 -17.78
CA THR A 1 -20.67 -3.82 -16.94
C THR A 1 -20.44 -4.37 -15.55
N VAL A 2 -20.80 -3.61 -14.51
CA VAL A 2 -20.84 -4.05 -13.11
C VAL A 2 -22.31 -4.02 -12.68
N TYR A 3 -22.76 -5.07 -12.02
CA TYR A 3 -24.16 -5.21 -11.62
C TYR A 3 -24.36 -4.86 -10.13
N PRO A 4 -25.56 -4.43 -9.71
CA PRO A 4 -25.86 -4.19 -8.31
C PRO A 4 -25.61 -5.43 -7.44
N GLY A 5 -24.96 -5.24 -6.29
CA GLY A 5 -24.60 -6.34 -5.37
C GLY A 5 -23.44 -7.21 -5.82
N GLU A 6 -22.70 -6.83 -6.86
CA GLU A 6 -21.58 -7.57 -7.41
C GLU A 6 -20.25 -7.07 -6.83
N ILE A 7 -19.38 -8.00 -6.44
CA ILE A 7 -17.96 -7.77 -6.21
C ILE A 7 -17.21 -8.23 -7.45
N ARG A 8 -16.79 -7.30 -8.29
CA ARG A 8 -16.06 -7.57 -9.53
C ARG A 8 -14.57 -7.41 -9.33
N GLY A 9 -13.83 -8.48 -9.48
CA GLY A 9 -12.38 -8.46 -9.56
C GLY A 9 -11.89 -7.91 -10.90
N LEU A 10 -10.81 -7.13 -10.87
CA LEU A 10 -10.11 -6.65 -12.06
C LEU A 10 -8.63 -7.00 -11.91
N ILE A 11 -8.12 -7.90 -12.74
CA ILE A 11 -6.77 -8.42 -12.68
C ILE A 11 -6.04 -8.25 -14.03
N GLY A 12 -4.72 -8.26 -13.99
CA GLY A 12 -3.84 -8.16 -15.15
C GLY A 12 -2.42 -7.77 -14.73
N GLU A 13 -1.46 -7.90 -15.61
CA GLU A 13 -0.09 -7.48 -15.36
C GLU A 13 0.02 -5.97 -15.10
N ASN A 14 1.16 -5.53 -14.54
CA ASN A 14 1.45 -4.11 -14.39
C ASN A 14 1.46 -3.43 -15.76
N GLY A 15 0.81 -2.25 -15.84
CA GLY A 15 0.65 -1.56 -17.14
C GLY A 15 -0.51 -2.05 -18.01
N SER A 16 -1.29 -3.05 -17.59
CA SER A 16 -2.44 -3.55 -18.36
C SER A 16 -3.62 -2.58 -18.46
N GLY A 17 -3.60 -1.47 -17.73
CA GLY A 17 -4.64 -0.42 -17.76
C GLY A 17 -5.68 -0.48 -16.64
N LYS A 18 -5.52 -1.34 -15.63
CA LYS A 18 -6.46 -1.46 -14.49
C LYS A 18 -6.70 -0.12 -13.79
N SER A 19 -5.64 0.47 -13.26
CA SER A 19 -5.72 1.76 -12.54
C SER A 19 -6.12 2.91 -13.45
N THR A 20 -5.80 2.86 -14.75
CA THR A 20 -6.26 3.86 -15.72
C THR A 20 -7.78 3.84 -15.86
N VAL A 21 -8.38 2.66 -16.08
CA VAL A 21 -9.84 2.52 -16.21
C VAL A 21 -10.53 2.96 -14.92
N THR A 22 -10.03 2.56 -13.77
CA THR A 22 -10.65 2.96 -12.48
C THR A 22 -10.46 4.43 -12.17
N SER A 23 -9.33 5.03 -12.54
CA SER A 23 -9.09 6.48 -12.42
C SER A 23 -10.07 7.29 -13.30
N ILE A 24 -10.36 6.83 -14.53
CA ILE A 24 -11.36 7.45 -15.40
C ILE A 24 -12.76 7.33 -14.77
N VAL A 25 -13.13 6.15 -14.27
CA VAL A 25 -14.42 5.93 -13.60
C VAL A 25 -14.57 6.82 -12.36
N ALA A 26 -13.50 7.01 -11.60
CA ALA A 26 -13.49 7.85 -10.40
C ALA A 26 -13.28 9.35 -10.68
N GLY A 27 -13.16 9.78 -11.94
CA GLY A 27 -12.99 11.20 -12.30
C GLY A 27 -11.63 11.78 -11.98
N MET A 28 -10.60 10.95 -11.86
CA MET A 28 -9.20 11.38 -11.71
C MET A 28 -8.56 11.71 -13.06
N GLN A 29 -9.06 11.10 -14.13
CA GLN A 29 -8.59 11.29 -15.50
C GLN A 29 -9.79 11.43 -16.43
N GLU A 30 -9.62 12.22 -17.49
CA GLU A 30 -10.61 12.32 -18.56
C GLU A 30 -10.51 11.11 -19.49
N CYS A 31 -11.65 10.74 -20.10
CA CYS A 31 -11.72 9.68 -21.08
C CYS A 31 -11.49 10.26 -22.48
N ASP A 32 -10.48 9.81 -23.20
CA ASP A 32 -10.17 10.28 -24.56
C ASP A 32 -11.29 9.93 -25.55
N SER A 33 -11.88 8.74 -25.42
CA SER A 33 -12.94 8.26 -26.31
C SER A 33 -13.80 7.21 -25.62
N GLY A 34 -15.02 7.02 -26.15
CA GLY A 34 -15.99 6.07 -25.59
C GLY A 34 -17.04 6.75 -24.72
N ALA A 35 -17.87 5.94 -24.07
CA ALA A 35 -18.94 6.41 -23.19
C ALA A 35 -19.05 5.51 -21.96
N MET A 36 -19.30 6.15 -20.83
CA MET A 36 -19.64 5.47 -19.58
C MET A 36 -21.07 5.82 -19.19
N THR A 37 -21.74 4.87 -18.55
CA THR A 37 -23.06 5.08 -17.97
C THR A 37 -23.08 4.61 -16.52
N PHE A 38 -23.75 5.34 -15.66
CA PHE A 38 -24.02 4.99 -14.28
C PHE A 38 -25.51 5.17 -13.98
N GLN A 39 -26.17 4.11 -13.52
CA GLN A 39 -27.63 4.08 -13.28
C GLN A 39 -28.46 4.56 -14.49
N GLY A 40 -28.03 4.16 -15.70
CA GLY A 40 -28.71 4.51 -16.96
C GLY A 40 -28.45 5.93 -17.48
N GLN A 41 -27.69 6.75 -16.77
CA GLN A 41 -27.32 8.11 -17.18
C GLN A 41 -25.87 8.18 -17.67
N SER A 42 -25.56 9.15 -18.56
CA SER A 42 -24.20 9.40 -18.99
C SER A 42 -23.32 9.75 -17.78
N TRP A 43 -22.18 9.05 -17.64
CA TRP A 43 -21.24 9.23 -16.55
C TRP A 43 -20.00 9.98 -17.02
N LYS A 44 -19.84 11.23 -16.56
CA LYS A 44 -18.69 12.09 -16.81
C LYS A 44 -18.40 12.88 -15.55
N PRO A 45 -17.70 12.28 -14.57
CA PRO A 45 -17.33 12.99 -13.35
C PRO A 45 -16.25 14.05 -13.65
N LEU A 46 -16.36 15.21 -13.00
CA LEU A 46 -15.42 16.31 -13.15
C LEU A 46 -14.20 16.18 -12.21
N SER A 47 -14.33 15.37 -11.18
CA SER A 47 -13.28 15.12 -10.19
C SER A 47 -13.65 13.90 -9.34
N MET A 48 -12.70 13.42 -8.56
CA MET A 48 -12.92 12.33 -7.59
C MET A 48 -13.97 12.70 -6.53
N ILE A 49 -14.01 13.98 -6.11
CA ILE A 49 -15.02 14.48 -5.16
C ILE A 49 -16.41 14.49 -5.82
N ASP A 50 -16.50 14.91 -7.06
CA ASP A 50 -17.75 14.90 -7.84
C ASP A 50 -18.26 13.46 -8.05
N ALA A 51 -17.37 12.52 -8.40
CA ALA A 51 -17.70 11.11 -8.51
C ALA A 51 -18.24 10.54 -7.20
N LEU A 52 -17.57 10.85 -6.08
CA LEU A 52 -17.97 10.38 -4.75
C LEU A 52 -19.37 10.93 -4.36
N HIS A 53 -19.63 12.20 -4.60
CA HIS A 53 -20.94 12.80 -4.35
C HIS A 53 -22.05 12.22 -5.23
N LYS A 54 -21.71 11.77 -6.43
CA LYS A 54 -22.64 11.13 -7.37
C LYS A 54 -22.79 9.62 -7.15
N GLY A 55 -22.03 9.05 -6.22
CA GLY A 55 -22.20 7.66 -5.78
C GLY A 55 -21.09 6.69 -6.21
N ILE A 56 -19.96 7.14 -6.74
CA ILE A 56 -18.77 6.30 -6.98
C ILE A 56 -17.62 6.77 -6.12
N GLY A 57 -17.21 5.93 -5.15
CA GLY A 57 -16.07 6.18 -4.28
C GLY A 57 -14.86 5.35 -4.70
N MET A 58 -13.65 5.90 -4.56
CA MET A 58 -12.40 5.17 -4.85
C MET A 58 -11.43 5.28 -3.68
N ILE A 59 -10.82 4.16 -3.34
CA ILE A 59 -9.68 4.04 -2.45
C ILE A 59 -8.47 3.78 -3.34
N VAL A 60 -7.54 4.73 -3.37
CA VAL A 60 -6.37 4.68 -4.25
C VAL A 60 -5.22 3.87 -3.62
N GLN A 61 -4.31 3.39 -4.44
CA GLN A 61 -3.13 2.64 -4.00
C GLN A 61 -2.21 3.50 -3.10
N GLU A 62 -1.95 4.74 -3.50
CA GLU A 62 -1.12 5.68 -2.74
C GLU A 62 -1.88 6.29 -1.55
N SER A 63 -1.15 6.80 -0.56
CA SER A 63 -1.77 7.39 0.63
C SER A 63 -2.45 8.72 0.32
N GLY A 64 -3.77 8.76 0.43
CA GLY A 64 -4.60 9.97 0.30
C GLY A 64 -4.78 10.76 1.61
N THR A 65 -3.88 10.59 2.59
CA THR A 65 -3.97 11.22 3.91
C THR A 65 -2.93 12.32 4.10
N ILE A 66 -3.27 13.35 4.87
CA ILE A 66 -2.39 14.48 5.20
C ILE A 66 -1.76 14.23 6.57
N PRO A 67 -0.42 14.08 6.69
CA PRO A 67 0.24 13.64 7.92
C PRO A 67 0.13 14.66 9.08
N GLY A 68 0.18 15.96 8.78
CA GLY A 68 0.27 17.03 9.78
C GLY A 68 -1.04 17.39 10.49
N ILE A 69 -2.14 16.76 10.16
CA ILE A 69 -3.46 17.02 10.74
C ILE A 69 -4.04 15.78 11.42
N THR A 70 -5.13 15.97 12.18
CA THR A 70 -5.77 14.89 12.91
C THR A 70 -6.56 13.93 12.01
N VAL A 71 -6.92 12.76 12.54
CA VAL A 71 -7.83 11.80 11.91
C VAL A 71 -9.15 12.47 11.53
N ALA A 72 -9.72 13.26 12.47
CA ALA A 72 -10.98 13.97 12.23
C ALA A 72 -10.86 15.01 11.09
N GLU A 73 -9.79 15.77 11.08
CA GLU A 73 -9.53 16.73 10.00
C GLU A 73 -9.32 16.03 8.65
N ASN A 74 -8.66 14.87 8.61
CA ASN A 74 -8.52 14.09 7.38
C ASN A 74 -9.85 13.55 6.87
N ILE A 75 -10.68 12.98 7.75
CA ILE A 75 -11.98 12.40 7.38
C ILE A 75 -12.94 13.49 6.86
N PHE A 76 -13.00 14.64 7.56
CA PHE A 76 -13.99 15.68 7.28
C PHE A 76 -13.44 16.90 6.54
N LEU A 77 -12.25 16.81 5.92
CA LEU A 77 -11.60 17.94 5.25
C LEU A 77 -12.54 18.65 4.25
N ALA A 78 -13.21 17.87 3.40
CA ALA A 78 -14.15 18.40 2.41
C ALA A 78 -15.51 18.84 3.01
N GLU A 79 -15.74 18.58 4.30
CA GLU A 79 -17.02 18.84 4.97
C GLU A 79 -16.88 19.66 6.24
N SER A 80 -15.75 20.33 6.43
CA SER A 80 -15.45 21.13 7.62
C SER A 80 -16.52 22.19 7.92
N GLU A 81 -17.23 22.66 6.89
CA GLU A 81 -18.37 23.60 7.02
C GLU A 81 -19.48 23.07 7.93
N LYS A 82 -19.74 21.75 7.95
CA LYS A 82 -20.75 21.13 8.84
C LYS A 82 -20.44 21.27 10.32
N TYR A 83 -19.21 21.58 10.66
CA TYR A 83 -18.72 21.73 12.02
C TYR A 83 -18.54 23.19 12.45
N LYS A 84 -18.78 24.15 11.56
CA LYS A 84 -18.72 25.57 11.90
C LYS A 84 -19.92 26.02 12.70
N ASN A 85 -19.66 26.81 13.71
CA ASN A 85 -20.70 27.51 14.45
C ASN A 85 -21.10 28.82 13.75
N LYS A 86 -22.05 29.58 14.31
CA LYS A 86 -22.53 30.86 13.78
C LYS A 86 -21.43 31.93 13.60
N PHE A 87 -20.29 31.76 14.27
CA PHE A 87 -19.13 32.66 14.21
C PHE A 87 -18.02 32.11 13.28
N GLY A 88 -18.28 31.05 12.55
CA GLY A 88 -17.29 30.43 11.64
C GLY A 88 -16.23 29.56 12.34
N LEU A 89 -16.32 29.35 13.64
CA LEU A 89 -15.39 28.53 14.41
C LEU A 89 -15.75 27.05 14.33
N ILE A 90 -14.77 26.18 14.09
CA ILE A 90 -14.97 24.74 14.01
C ILE A 90 -15.16 24.13 15.42
N ASN A 91 -16.24 23.39 15.60
CA ASN A 91 -16.47 22.57 16.79
C ASN A 91 -15.63 21.29 16.73
N ARG A 92 -14.36 21.39 17.11
CA ARG A 92 -13.41 20.27 17.11
C ARG A 92 -13.86 19.08 17.94
N LYS A 93 -14.51 19.33 19.10
CA LYS A 93 -15.00 18.26 20.00
C LYS A 93 -16.04 17.38 19.28
N LYS A 94 -17.00 18.00 18.59
CA LYS A 94 -18.00 17.27 17.81
C LYS A 94 -17.36 16.54 16.64
N MET A 95 -16.47 17.20 15.90
CA MET A 95 -15.77 16.61 14.75
C MET A 95 -14.93 15.38 15.15
N ASN A 96 -14.21 15.45 16.27
CA ASN A 96 -13.42 14.34 16.80
C ASN A 96 -14.31 13.16 17.23
N ALA A 97 -15.43 13.43 17.91
CA ALA A 97 -16.38 12.41 18.32
C ALA A 97 -17.01 11.69 17.11
N ASP A 98 -17.38 12.45 16.08
CA ASP A 98 -17.93 11.89 14.84
C ASP A 98 -16.89 11.05 14.09
N ALA A 99 -15.63 11.49 14.01
CA ALA A 99 -14.54 10.72 13.39
C ALA A 99 -14.28 9.41 14.14
N THR A 100 -14.23 9.45 15.47
CA THR A 100 -14.09 8.24 16.29
C THR A 100 -15.23 7.26 16.03
N ARG A 101 -16.46 7.75 15.87
CA ARG A 101 -17.61 6.90 15.51
C ARG A 101 -17.47 6.31 14.11
N VAL A 102 -16.99 7.08 13.13
CA VAL A 102 -16.73 6.59 11.77
C VAL A 102 -15.71 5.44 11.78
N MET A 103 -14.62 5.58 12.54
CA MET A 103 -13.62 4.51 12.68
C MET A 103 -14.22 3.26 13.33
N LYS A 104 -15.00 3.41 14.39
CA LYS A 104 -15.70 2.28 15.04
C LYS A 104 -16.67 1.57 14.11
N ASN A 105 -17.37 2.30 13.24
CA ASN A 105 -18.33 1.73 12.29
C ASN A 105 -17.67 0.82 11.23
N ILE A 106 -16.39 0.96 10.99
CA ILE A 106 -15.61 0.05 10.12
C ILE A 106 -14.86 -1.02 10.92
N GLY A 107 -15.05 -1.10 12.26
CA GLY A 107 -14.41 -2.13 13.09
C GLY A 107 -13.10 -1.68 13.75
N VAL A 108 -12.66 -0.43 13.59
CA VAL A 108 -11.41 0.10 14.18
C VAL A 108 -11.74 0.82 15.48
N ASN A 109 -11.41 0.23 16.64
CA ASN A 109 -11.83 0.70 17.94
C ASN A 109 -10.79 1.54 18.71
N ASP A 110 -9.53 1.44 18.35
CA ASP A 110 -8.36 2.03 18.99
C ASP A 110 -7.95 3.38 18.40
N VAL A 111 -8.60 3.81 17.32
CA VAL A 111 -8.32 5.09 16.64
C VAL A 111 -9.36 6.13 17.01
N THR A 112 -8.89 7.26 17.57
CA THR A 112 -9.75 8.41 17.91
C THR A 112 -9.54 9.57 16.95
N GLY A 113 -10.57 10.43 16.83
CA GLY A 113 -10.52 11.59 15.93
C GLY A 113 -9.44 12.62 16.27
N GLU A 114 -8.93 12.63 17.50
CA GLU A 114 -7.90 13.56 17.99
C GLU A 114 -6.47 13.15 17.62
N MET A 115 -6.27 11.88 17.26
CA MET A 115 -4.94 11.36 16.91
C MET A 115 -4.39 12.05 15.67
N LEU A 116 -3.10 12.39 15.71
CA LEU A 116 -2.39 12.93 14.55
C LEU A 116 -2.05 11.81 13.55
N MET A 117 -2.35 12.00 12.29
CA MET A 117 -2.08 11.01 11.24
C MET A 117 -0.63 10.53 11.19
N GLN A 118 0.33 11.44 11.39
CA GLN A 118 1.76 11.10 11.40
C GLN A 118 2.20 10.14 12.52
N LYS A 119 1.40 10.00 13.58
CA LYS A 119 1.65 9.07 14.69
C LYS A 119 1.08 7.67 14.44
N LEU A 120 0.24 7.53 13.43
CA LEU A 120 -0.35 6.26 13.03
C LEU A 120 0.59 5.53 12.09
N ASP A 121 0.60 4.21 12.19
CA ASP A 121 1.32 3.38 11.22
C ASP A 121 0.66 3.41 9.83
N PHE A 122 1.35 2.85 8.86
CA PHE A 122 0.91 2.85 7.47
C PHE A 122 -0.46 2.18 7.27
N GLN A 123 -0.67 1.04 7.94
CA GLN A 123 -1.93 0.31 7.88
C GLN A 123 -3.09 1.12 8.47
N THR A 124 -2.91 1.68 9.65
CA THR A 124 -3.95 2.48 10.32
C THR A 124 -4.31 3.72 9.51
N ARG A 125 -3.33 4.38 8.88
CA ARG A 125 -3.59 5.48 7.94
C ARG A 125 -4.44 5.03 6.76
N LYS A 126 -4.19 3.83 6.21
CA LYS A 126 -5.00 3.26 5.14
C LYS A 126 -6.43 2.95 5.57
N LEU A 127 -6.63 2.47 6.80
CA LEU A 127 -7.97 2.27 7.36
C LEU A 127 -8.73 3.60 7.56
N VAL A 128 -8.06 4.70 7.92
CA VAL A 128 -8.67 6.04 7.96
C VAL A 128 -9.12 6.48 6.56
N GLU A 129 -8.34 6.20 5.53
CA GLU A 129 -8.70 6.50 4.13
C GLU A 129 -9.93 5.69 3.68
N ILE A 130 -9.95 4.39 3.98
CA ILE A 130 -11.11 3.53 3.74
C ILE A 130 -12.36 4.11 4.43
N ALA A 131 -12.25 4.45 5.72
CA ALA A 131 -13.35 5.02 6.50
C ALA A 131 -13.89 6.32 5.89
N LYS A 132 -13.00 7.21 5.42
CA LYS A 132 -13.33 8.48 4.75
C LYS A 132 -14.20 8.28 3.50
N VAL A 133 -13.93 7.25 2.71
CA VAL A 133 -14.71 6.95 1.49
C VAL A 133 -16.01 6.21 1.83
N VAL A 134 -15.92 5.17 2.66
CA VAL A 134 -17.04 4.29 3.01
C VAL A 134 -18.14 5.02 3.77
N MET A 135 -17.79 6.00 4.62
CA MET A 135 -18.79 6.81 5.34
C MET A 135 -19.73 7.63 4.43
N LYS A 136 -19.36 7.80 3.16
CA LYS A 136 -20.20 8.47 2.16
C LYS A 136 -21.23 7.55 1.52
N GLU A 137 -21.18 6.27 1.85
CA GLU A 137 -22.09 5.24 1.34
C GLU A 137 -22.22 5.23 -0.18
N PRO A 138 -21.10 5.21 -0.95
CA PRO A 138 -21.19 5.18 -2.41
C PRO A 138 -21.95 3.94 -2.89
N GLN A 139 -22.54 4.02 -4.07
CA GLN A 139 -23.20 2.89 -4.73
C GLN A 139 -22.19 1.93 -5.37
N ILE A 140 -21.05 2.47 -5.80
CA ILE A 140 -19.89 1.69 -6.27
C ILE A 140 -18.67 2.10 -5.49
N LEU A 141 -17.99 1.11 -4.89
CA LEU A 141 -16.71 1.30 -4.23
C LEU A 141 -15.60 0.69 -5.09
N VAL A 142 -14.66 1.51 -5.53
CA VAL A 142 -13.45 1.07 -6.23
C VAL A 142 -12.32 0.94 -5.22
N ILE A 143 -11.64 -0.21 -5.20
CA ILE A 143 -10.54 -0.52 -4.29
C ILE A 143 -9.34 -0.91 -5.15
N ASP A 144 -8.32 -0.04 -5.19
CA ASP A 144 -7.12 -0.23 -6.01
C ASP A 144 -5.93 -0.65 -5.14
N GLU A 145 -5.52 -1.93 -5.26
CA GLU A 145 -4.36 -2.57 -4.60
C GLU A 145 -4.18 -2.24 -3.10
N THR A 146 -5.30 -1.97 -2.42
CA THR A 146 -5.30 -1.50 -1.02
C THR A 146 -4.96 -2.60 -0.02
N SER A 147 -5.29 -3.85 -0.31
CA SER A 147 -5.09 -5.01 0.58
C SER A 147 -3.62 -5.26 0.91
N THR A 148 -2.69 -4.91 0.02
CA THR A 148 -1.24 -5.04 0.25
C THR A 148 -0.69 -4.18 1.37
N ALA A 149 -1.39 -3.08 1.66
CA ALA A 149 -1.06 -2.16 2.75
C ALA A 149 -1.56 -2.64 4.12
N LEU A 150 -2.42 -3.65 4.14
CA LEU A 150 -3.13 -4.13 5.32
C LEU A 150 -2.52 -5.43 5.87
N SER A 151 -2.58 -5.60 7.20
CA SER A 151 -2.35 -6.89 7.85
C SER A 151 -3.52 -7.84 7.59
N HIS A 152 -3.43 -9.06 8.11
CA HIS A 152 -4.54 -10.01 8.08
C HIS A 152 -5.83 -9.40 8.65
N ASP A 153 -5.77 -8.84 9.86
CA ASP A 153 -6.95 -8.23 10.52
C ASP A 153 -7.49 -7.03 9.74
N GLY A 154 -6.59 -6.23 9.16
CA GLY A 154 -6.99 -5.09 8.30
C GLY A 154 -7.67 -5.55 7.01
N ARG A 155 -7.26 -6.69 6.42
CA ARG A 155 -7.92 -7.29 5.26
C ARG A 155 -9.30 -7.83 5.61
N GLU A 156 -9.46 -8.48 6.76
CA GLU A 156 -10.77 -8.91 7.26
C GLU A 156 -11.76 -7.74 7.37
N ILE A 157 -11.31 -6.59 7.92
CA ILE A 157 -12.12 -5.37 7.95
C ILE A 157 -12.53 -4.94 6.53
N LEU A 158 -11.59 -4.97 5.57
CA LEU A 158 -11.87 -4.61 4.18
C LEU A 158 -12.90 -5.56 3.54
N TYR A 159 -12.75 -6.88 3.76
CA TYR A 159 -13.67 -7.89 3.23
C TYR A 159 -15.07 -7.80 3.87
N ASP A 160 -15.15 -7.48 5.15
CA ASP A 160 -16.42 -7.20 5.83
C ASP A 160 -17.14 -5.98 5.22
N ILE A 161 -16.39 -4.92 4.89
CA ILE A 161 -16.92 -3.75 4.18
C ILE A 161 -17.44 -4.17 2.80
N MET A 162 -16.68 -4.92 2.00
CA MET A 162 -17.06 -5.39 0.68
C MET A 162 -18.33 -6.26 0.76
N ASN A 163 -18.38 -7.20 1.72
CA ASN A 163 -19.53 -8.06 1.96
C ASN A 163 -20.78 -7.27 2.40
N ARG A 164 -20.60 -6.20 3.19
CA ARG A 164 -21.69 -5.30 3.56
C ARG A 164 -22.25 -4.60 2.33
N PHE A 165 -21.39 -4.06 1.46
CA PHE A 165 -21.80 -3.43 0.19
C PHE A 165 -22.63 -4.39 -0.66
N ARG A 166 -22.15 -5.63 -0.84
CA ARG A 166 -22.86 -6.68 -1.56
C ARG A 166 -24.26 -6.93 -0.98
N LYS A 167 -24.36 -7.08 0.34
CA LYS A 167 -25.64 -7.30 1.04
C LYS A 167 -26.61 -6.12 0.91
N GLU A 168 -26.09 -4.90 0.80
CA GLU A 168 -26.86 -3.67 0.61
C GLU A 168 -27.18 -3.40 -0.87
N ASN A 169 -26.92 -4.37 -1.78
CA ASN A 169 -27.10 -4.24 -3.23
C ASN A 169 -26.26 -3.10 -3.85
N LYS A 170 -25.16 -2.74 -3.19
CA LYS A 170 -24.09 -1.86 -3.70
C LYS A 170 -22.99 -2.69 -4.32
N SER A 171 -22.20 -2.12 -5.22
CA SER A 171 -21.19 -2.89 -5.97
C SER A 171 -19.77 -2.51 -5.57
N VAL A 172 -18.84 -3.43 -5.77
CA VAL A 172 -17.42 -3.21 -5.54
C VAL A 172 -16.63 -3.57 -6.81
N ILE A 173 -15.67 -2.71 -7.18
CA ILE A 173 -14.62 -3.04 -8.15
C ILE A 173 -13.34 -3.22 -7.34
N PHE A 174 -12.82 -4.44 -7.33
CA PHE A 174 -11.68 -4.81 -6.52
C PHE A 174 -10.47 -5.16 -7.40
N ILE A 175 -9.39 -4.38 -7.26
CA ILE A 175 -8.12 -4.62 -7.93
C ILE A 175 -7.15 -5.19 -6.90
N SER A 176 -6.65 -6.39 -7.17
CA SER A 176 -5.54 -7.00 -6.44
C SER A 176 -4.62 -7.73 -7.43
N HIS A 177 -3.37 -7.89 -7.07
CA HIS A 177 -2.44 -8.78 -7.75
C HIS A 177 -2.37 -10.17 -7.08
N ASP A 178 -3.02 -10.32 -5.93
CA ASP A 178 -3.16 -11.60 -5.22
C ASP A 178 -4.38 -12.35 -5.78
N LEU A 179 -4.10 -13.41 -6.54
CA LEU A 179 -5.13 -14.22 -7.18
C LEU A 179 -5.98 -14.99 -6.17
N ASP A 180 -5.37 -15.45 -5.08
CA ASP A 180 -6.07 -16.23 -4.05
C ASP A 180 -7.09 -15.33 -3.35
N GLU A 181 -6.71 -14.07 -3.04
CA GLU A 181 -7.60 -13.06 -2.51
C GLU A 181 -8.81 -12.80 -3.44
N ILE A 182 -8.54 -12.58 -4.73
CA ILE A 182 -9.61 -12.37 -5.73
C ILE A 182 -10.52 -13.58 -5.83
N MET A 183 -9.95 -14.78 -5.86
CA MET A 183 -10.71 -16.02 -5.93
C MET A 183 -11.60 -16.23 -4.70
N GLU A 184 -11.22 -15.72 -3.54
CA GLU A 184 -11.99 -15.80 -2.33
C GLU A 184 -13.18 -14.82 -2.33
N VAL A 185 -12.92 -13.53 -2.59
CA VAL A 185 -13.88 -12.46 -2.30
C VAL A 185 -14.75 -12.03 -3.48
N CYS A 186 -14.32 -12.25 -4.74
CA CYS A 186 -15.03 -11.76 -5.92
C CYS A 186 -16.12 -12.73 -6.42
N ASP A 187 -17.18 -12.18 -6.99
CA ASP A 187 -18.25 -12.92 -7.67
C ASP A 187 -17.91 -13.13 -9.15
N THR A 188 -17.30 -12.15 -9.80
CA THR A 188 -16.82 -12.20 -11.18
C THR A 188 -15.41 -11.64 -11.28
N LEU A 189 -14.68 -12.03 -12.32
CA LEU A 189 -13.30 -11.58 -12.55
C LEU A 189 -13.10 -11.17 -14.00
N THR A 190 -12.66 -9.93 -14.23
CA THR A 190 -12.28 -9.44 -15.55
C THR A 190 -10.77 -9.36 -15.67
N VAL A 191 -10.22 -9.99 -16.69
CA VAL A 191 -8.77 -9.97 -16.99
C VAL A 191 -8.49 -8.89 -18.03
N LEU A 192 -7.59 -7.96 -17.68
CA LEU A 192 -7.05 -6.95 -18.59
C LEU A 192 -5.62 -7.32 -18.99
N ARG A 193 -5.32 -7.13 -20.28
CA ARG A 193 -3.96 -7.24 -20.84
C ARG A 193 -3.80 -6.27 -22.00
N ASP A 194 -2.71 -5.50 -21.99
CA ASP A 194 -2.40 -4.52 -23.06
C ASP A 194 -3.56 -3.54 -23.35
N GLY A 195 -4.23 -3.06 -22.29
CA GLY A 195 -5.37 -2.15 -22.39
C GLY A 195 -6.69 -2.78 -22.91
N LYS A 196 -6.74 -4.10 -23.05
CA LYS A 196 -7.91 -4.82 -23.58
C LYS A 196 -8.47 -5.81 -22.56
N ILE A 197 -9.79 -5.97 -22.56
CA ILE A 197 -10.44 -7.06 -21.84
C ILE A 197 -10.20 -8.35 -22.63
N ILE A 198 -9.55 -9.31 -21.98
CA ILE A 198 -9.26 -10.62 -22.55
C ILE A 198 -10.43 -11.56 -22.31
N ARG A 199 -10.87 -11.66 -21.04
CA ARG A 199 -11.97 -12.53 -20.63
C ARG A 199 -12.57 -12.03 -19.33
N THR A 200 -13.86 -12.30 -19.15
CA THR A 200 -14.54 -12.23 -17.85
C THR A 200 -14.91 -13.65 -17.44
N PHE A 201 -14.61 -14.00 -16.21
CA PHE A 201 -14.91 -15.28 -15.58
C PHE A 201 -16.03 -15.09 -14.57
N GLU A 202 -16.99 -15.99 -14.57
CA GLU A 202 -17.95 -16.14 -13.48
C GLU A 202 -17.35 -16.97 -12.35
N LYS A 203 -17.87 -16.86 -11.12
CA LYS A 203 -17.33 -17.56 -9.94
C LYS A 203 -17.13 -19.05 -10.16
N ALA A 204 -18.06 -19.71 -10.87
CA ALA A 204 -17.99 -21.14 -11.16
C ALA A 204 -16.84 -21.53 -12.12
N GLU A 205 -16.28 -20.55 -12.84
CA GLU A 205 -15.18 -20.75 -13.79
C GLU A 205 -13.81 -20.39 -13.18
N PHE A 206 -13.76 -20.02 -11.89
CA PHE A 206 -12.50 -19.63 -11.25
C PHE A 206 -11.56 -20.82 -11.12
N GLU A 207 -10.56 -20.82 -11.97
CA GLU A 207 -9.47 -21.78 -11.99
C GLU A 207 -8.16 -21.01 -12.16
N ALA A 208 -7.26 -21.14 -11.19
CA ALA A 208 -6.04 -20.33 -11.10
C ALA A 208 -5.16 -20.41 -12.35
N GLY A 209 -5.06 -21.61 -12.96
CA GLY A 209 -4.27 -21.81 -14.18
C GLY A 209 -4.86 -21.08 -15.38
N ALA A 210 -6.19 -21.18 -15.59
CA ALA A 210 -6.89 -20.51 -16.69
C ALA A 210 -6.84 -18.98 -16.54
N ILE A 211 -6.96 -18.46 -15.31
CA ILE A 211 -6.87 -17.02 -15.03
C ILE A 211 -5.45 -16.53 -15.33
N ARG A 212 -4.40 -17.21 -14.81
CA ARG A 212 -2.99 -16.87 -15.08
C ARG A 212 -2.64 -16.92 -16.58
N ALA A 213 -3.09 -17.95 -17.29
CA ALA A 213 -2.90 -18.06 -18.74
C ALA A 213 -3.51 -16.87 -19.49
N SER A 214 -4.71 -16.42 -19.06
CA SER A 214 -5.38 -15.25 -19.64
C SER A 214 -4.61 -13.94 -19.37
N MET A 215 -3.96 -13.80 -18.21
CA MET A 215 -3.15 -12.63 -17.86
C MET A 215 -1.89 -12.54 -18.73
N ILE A 216 -1.16 -13.66 -18.88
CA ILE A 216 0.18 -13.70 -19.50
C ILE A 216 0.08 -13.92 -21.02
N GLY A 217 -1.01 -14.52 -21.51
CA GLY A 217 -1.24 -14.78 -22.94
C GLY A 217 -0.52 -15.98 -23.51
N ARG A 218 0.08 -16.82 -22.67
CA ARG A 218 0.68 -18.11 -23.03
C ARG A 218 0.45 -19.09 -21.88
N GLU A 219 0.31 -20.36 -22.22
CA GLU A 219 0.30 -21.40 -21.19
C GLU A 219 1.65 -21.39 -20.45
N LEU A 220 1.60 -21.30 -19.14
CA LEU A 220 2.77 -21.48 -18.29
C LEU A 220 3.11 -22.97 -18.30
N GLN A 221 4.03 -23.36 -19.18
CA GLN A 221 4.63 -24.70 -19.14
C GLN A 221 5.79 -24.67 -18.14
N GLY A 222 5.60 -25.25 -16.97
CA GLY A 222 6.62 -25.41 -15.93
C GLY A 222 6.27 -24.77 -14.58
N ASP A 223 7.08 -25.09 -13.58
CA ASP A 223 6.97 -24.54 -12.24
C ASP A 223 7.22 -23.04 -12.24
N TYR A 224 6.26 -22.23 -11.78
CA TYR A 224 6.38 -20.78 -11.67
C TYR A 224 7.49 -20.37 -10.69
N TYR A 225 7.76 -21.18 -9.69
CA TYR A 225 8.85 -21.02 -8.74
C TYR A 225 10.04 -21.88 -9.17
N ARG A 226 11.25 -21.36 -9.04
CA ARG A 226 12.46 -22.12 -9.27
C ARG A 226 12.46 -23.38 -8.38
N SER A 227 12.28 -24.54 -8.99
CA SER A 227 12.41 -25.84 -8.33
C SER A 227 13.86 -26.34 -8.29
N ASP A 228 14.75 -25.68 -9.05
CA ASP A 228 16.17 -25.95 -9.20
C ASP A 228 17.05 -25.21 -8.18
N PHE A 229 16.47 -24.74 -7.05
CA PHE A 229 17.21 -23.99 -6.05
C PHE A 229 18.25 -24.86 -5.35
N GLN A 230 19.52 -24.63 -5.69
CA GLN A 230 20.64 -25.16 -4.93
C GLN A 230 21.11 -24.09 -3.95
N ALA A 231 21.16 -24.45 -2.67
CA ALA A 231 21.72 -23.56 -1.65
C ALA A 231 23.17 -23.21 -2.01
N SER A 232 23.44 -21.94 -2.28
CA SER A 232 24.75 -21.43 -2.67
C SER A 232 25.44 -20.63 -1.55
N SER A 233 24.98 -20.78 -0.30
CA SER A 233 25.57 -20.10 0.85
C SER A 233 27.00 -20.59 1.08
N GLN A 234 27.92 -19.62 1.26
CA GLN A 234 29.30 -19.87 1.64
C GLN A 234 29.40 -19.88 3.17
N PRO A 235 30.43 -20.49 3.77
CA PRO A 235 30.60 -20.52 5.23
C PRO A 235 30.91 -19.17 5.87
N GLU A 236 31.33 -18.17 5.05
CA GLU A 236 31.70 -16.85 5.56
C GLU A 236 30.45 -16.06 5.95
N VAL A 237 30.47 -15.49 7.15
CA VAL A 237 29.40 -14.63 7.68
C VAL A 237 29.53 -13.24 7.06
N ALA A 238 28.49 -12.80 6.33
CA ALA A 238 28.41 -11.48 5.75
C ALA A 238 27.82 -10.45 6.72
N LEU A 239 26.84 -10.87 7.53
CA LEU A 239 26.19 -10.03 8.55
C LEU A 239 25.96 -10.86 9.81
N ASP A 240 26.39 -10.34 10.96
CA ASP A 240 26.18 -10.95 12.27
C ASP A 240 25.36 -10.02 13.15
N VAL A 241 24.18 -10.48 13.54
CA VAL A 241 23.23 -9.76 14.39
C VAL A 241 23.19 -10.44 15.74
N ARG A 242 23.48 -9.67 16.81
CA ARG A 242 23.58 -10.23 18.16
C ARG A 242 22.74 -9.47 19.16
N ASN A 243 21.83 -10.19 19.81
CA ASN A 243 21.03 -9.78 20.97
C ASN A 243 20.40 -8.38 20.80
N LEU A 244 19.81 -8.10 19.63
CA LEU A 244 19.20 -6.79 19.38
C LEU A 244 17.95 -6.57 20.23
N VAL A 245 17.96 -5.50 21.02
CA VAL A 245 16.82 -4.99 21.75
C VAL A 245 16.48 -3.60 21.23
N TYR A 246 15.23 -3.36 20.89
CA TYR A 246 14.74 -2.06 20.44
C TYR A 246 13.27 -1.88 20.81
N GLU A 247 13.00 -0.96 21.72
CA GLU A 247 11.65 -0.71 22.28
C GLU A 247 10.97 -2.06 22.67
N ASP A 248 9.64 -2.10 22.64
CA ASP A 248 8.89 -3.36 22.82
C ASP A 248 8.89 -4.27 21.57
N ARG A 249 9.60 -3.90 20.51
CA ARG A 249 9.52 -4.52 19.17
C ARG A 249 10.58 -5.60 18.92
N LEU A 250 11.80 -5.41 19.42
CA LEU A 250 12.87 -6.41 19.30
C LEU A 250 13.32 -6.83 20.69
N LYS A 251 13.28 -8.13 20.96
CA LYS A 251 13.52 -8.69 22.30
C LYS A 251 14.63 -9.75 22.24
N GLY A 252 15.88 -9.28 22.03
CA GLY A 252 17.05 -10.14 22.01
C GLY A 252 17.22 -10.95 20.71
N ILE A 253 17.00 -10.32 19.57
CA ILE A 253 17.08 -10.98 18.24
C ILE A 253 18.54 -11.23 17.87
N SER A 254 18.84 -12.47 17.48
CA SER A 254 20.16 -12.88 16.99
C SER A 254 20.04 -13.79 15.80
N PHE A 255 20.81 -13.54 14.74
CA PHE A 255 20.95 -14.40 13.56
C PHE A 255 22.17 -13.99 12.75
N GLN A 256 22.56 -14.87 11.83
CA GLN A 256 23.65 -14.60 10.89
C GLN A 256 23.16 -14.74 9.46
N VAL A 257 23.76 -13.97 8.56
CA VAL A 257 23.58 -14.10 7.11
C VAL A 257 24.91 -14.43 6.49
N HIS A 258 24.98 -15.50 5.73
CA HIS A 258 26.20 -15.95 5.06
C HIS A 258 26.30 -15.37 3.63
N LYS A 259 27.50 -15.37 3.07
CA LYS A 259 27.69 -14.94 1.67
C LYS A 259 26.87 -15.81 0.70
N GLY A 260 26.18 -15.16 -0.23
CA GLY A 260 25.33 -15.83 -1.22
C GLY A 260 24.01 -16.37 -0.64
N GLU A 261 23.71 -16.11 0.63
CA GLU A 261 22.48 -16.56 1.29
C GLU A 261 21.35 -15.54 1.11
N ILE A 262 20.14 -16.05 0.97
CA ILE A 262 18.90 -15.27 1.05
C ILE A 262 18.17 -15.69 2.31
N VAL A 263 18.13 -14.82 3.32
CA VAL A 263 17.42 -15.06 4.58
C VAL A 263 16.06 -14.40 4.55
N GLY A 264 15.00 -15.21 4.70
CA GLY A 264 13.63 -14.73 4.85
C GLY A 264 13.31 -14.39 6.31
N ILE A 265 12.81 -13.18 6.57
CA ILE A 265 12.32 -12.75 7.89
C ILE A 265 10.83 -12.53 7.79
N GLY A 266 10.06 -13.34 8.49
CA GLY A 266 8.61 -13.29 8.50
C GLY A 266 8.04 -13.07 9.90
N GLY A 267 6.80 -12.58 9.97
CA GLY A 267 6.09 -12.40 11.23
C GLY A 267 4.77 -11.69 11.04
N LEU A 268 3.94 -11.70 12.10
CA LEU A 268 2.67 -10.97 12.12
C LEU A 268 2.88 -9.47 12.07
N ALA A 269 1.81 -8.73 11.81
CA ALA A 269 1.82 -7.27 11.91
C ALA A 269 2.38 -6.82 13.27
N HIS A 270 3.19 -5.77 13.25
CA HIS A 270 3.85 -5.21 14.44
C HIS A 270 4.88 -6.11 15.14
N CYS A 271 5.26 -7.26 14.55
CA CYS A 271 6.28 -8.15 15.13
C CYS A 271 7.70 -7.55 15.16
N GLY A 272 7.92 -6.36 14.62
CA GLY A 272 9.22 -5.67 14.64
C GLY A 272 10.11 -5.92 13.43
N MET A 273 9.72 -6.74 12.42
CA MET A 273 10.58 -7.04 11.27
C MET A 273 11.06 -5.80 10.50
N HIS A 274 10.24 -4.76 10.36
CA HIS A 274 10.66 -3.50 9.73
C HIS A 274 11.64 -2.71 10.61
N SER A 275 11.44 -2.73 11.94
CA SER A 275 12.40 -2.15 12.88
C SER A 275 13.73 -2.89 12.82
N LEU A 276 13.72 -4.21 12.70
CA LEU A 276 14.92 -5.03 12.53
C LEU A 276 15.71 -4.62 11.27
N GLY A 277 15.06 -4.50 10.12
CA GLY A 277 15.72 -4.03 8.89
C GLY A 277 16.34 -2.64 9.06
N LYS A 278 15.66 -1.71 9.72
CA LYS A 278 16.17 -0.36 10.00
C LYS A 278 17.36 -0.38 10.97
N VAL A 279 17.33 -1.23 12.00
CA VAL A 279 18.46 -1.43 12.91
C VAL A 279 19.65 -2.03 12.18
N CYS A 280 19.44 -3.04 11.34
CA CYS A 280 20.50 -3.65 10.52
C CYS A 280 21.16 -2.66 9.55
N PHE A 281 20.43 -1.64 9.11
CA PHE A 281 20.95 -0.56 8.26
C PHE A 281 21.52 0.62 9.07
N GLY A 282 21.38 0.62 10.41
CA GLY A 282 21.82 1.73 11.27
C GLY A 282 20.90 2.96 11.23
N ALA A 283 19.69 2.85 10.66
CA ALA A 283 18.68 3.92 10.66
C ALA A 283 17.96 4.06 12.01
N LEU A 284 17.93 2.98 12.80
CA LEU A 284 17.47 2.97 14.18
C LEU A 284 18.62 2.44 15.07
N LYS A 285 18.82 3.06 16.23
CA LYS A 285 19.83 2.65 17.19
C LYS A 285 19.23 1.65 18.18
N PRO A 286 19.78 0.43 18.31
CA PRO A 286 19.31 -0.54 19.29
C PRO A 286 19.68 -0.07 20.73
N GLU A 287 18.89 -0.50 21.71
CA GLU A 287 19.16 -0.28 23.14
C GLU A 287 20.25 -1.24 23.62
N GLU A 288 20.21 -2.49 23.13
CA GLU A 288 21.21 -3.51 23.38
C GLU A 288 21.53 -4.27 22.10
N GLY A 289 22.71 -4.91 22.10
CA GLY A 289 23.17 -5.73 20.99
C GLY A 289 23.90 -4.94 19.91
N SER A 290 24.25 -5.62 18.83
CA SER A 290 25.00 -5.04 17.72
C SER A 290 24.73 -5.73 16.41
N VAL A 291 25.00 -5.02 15.33
CA VAL A 291 25.05 -5.54 13.96
C VAL A 291 26.46 -5.34 13.44
N THR A 292 27.13 -6.41 13.01
CA THR A 292 28.48 -6.36 12.46
C THR A 292 28.51 -6.97 11.06
N VAL A 293 29.40 -6.46 10.22
CA VAL A 293 29.69 -7.04 8.91
C VAL A 293 30.98 -7.85 8.95
N GLU A 294 31.30 -8.54 7.86
CA GLU A 294 32.41 -9.51 7.72
C GLU A 294 33.73 -9.06 8.36
N ASP A 295 34.13 -7.80 8.21
CA ASP A 295 35.37 -7.26 8.75
C ASP A 295 35.29 -6.81 10.21
N GLY A 296 34.22 -7.15 10.92
CA GLY A 296 33.96 -6.77 12.30
C GLY A 296 33.50 -5.33 12.51
N THR A 297 33.26 -4.56 11.44
CA THR A 297 32.71 -3.20 11.56
C THR A 297 31.29 -3.23 12.09
N ILE A 298 31.03 -2.45 13.14
CA ILE A 298 29.67 -2.27 13.68
C ILE A 298 28.92 -1.28 12.79
N ILE A 299 27.69 -1.63 12.42
CA ILE A 299 26.76 -0.76 11.72
C ILE A 299 25.97 0.04 12.75
N ASP A 300 26.32 1.29 12.97
CA ASP A 300 25.65 2.21 13.89
C ASP A 300 25.01 3.42 13.21
N SER A 301 25.20 3.53 11.89
CA SER A 301 24.62 4.60 11.07
C SER A 301 24.48 4.20 9.60
N PRO A 302 23.53 4.79 8.87
CA PRO A 302 23.36 4.56 7.42
C PRO A 302 24.63 4.88 6.62
N ALA A 303 25.40 5.87 7.04
CA ALA A 303 26.66 6.24 6.37
C ALA A 303 27.70 5.12 6.45
N ILE A 304 27.83 4.43 7.59
CA ILE A 304 28.71 3.27 7.75
C ILE A 304 28.15 2.08 6.95
N ALA A 305 26.85 1.82 7.04
CA ALA A 305 26.19 0.76 6.27
C ALA A 305 26.51 0.90 4.77
N MET A 306 26.29 2.08 4.19
CA MET A 306 26.57 2.34 2.78
C MET A 306 28.05 2.17 2.41
N LYS A 307 28.98 2.66 3.24
CA LYS A 307 30.44 2.42 3.05
C LYS A 307 30.80 0.94 3.04
N LYS A 308 30.05 0.12 3.79
CA LYS A 308 30.20 -1.34 3.86
C LYS A 308 29.31 -2.08 2.86
N ARG A 309 28.70 -1.36 1.90
CA ARG A 309 27.84 -1.89 0.85
C ARG A 309 26.60 -2.62 1.37
N VAL A 310 26.11 -2.22 2.54
CA VAL A 310 24.81 -2.64 3.05
C VAL A 310 23.77 -1.65 2.55
N GLY A 311 22.80 -2.13 1.77
CA GLY A 311 21.69 -1.34 1.24
C GLY A 311 20.39 -1.67 1.98
N TYR A 312 19.47 -0.71 2.00
CA TYR A 312 18.14 -0.87 2.60
C TYR A 312 17.05 -0.35 1.66
N VAL A 313 16.04 -1.19 1.40
CA VAL A 313 14.83 -0.79 0.66
C VAL A 313 13.67 -0.75 1.65
N SER A 314 13.13 0.44 1.88
CA SER A 314 12.05 0.64 2.85
C SER A 314 10.69 0.17 2.32
N LYS A 315 9.77 -0.15 3.24
CA LYS A 315 8.37 -0.41 2.91
C LYS A 315 7.65 0.87 2.47
N ASP A 316 7.86 1.97 3.20
CA ASP A 316 7.28 3.30 2.89
C ASP A 316 8.31 4.13 2.12
N ARG A 317 8.40 3.87 0.81
CA ARG A 317 9.42 4.50 -0.06
C ARG A 317 9.22 6.01 -0.17
N ASP A 318 7.97 6.50 -0.15
CA ASP A 318 7.64 7.91 -0.37
C ASP A 318 8.08 8.79 0.81
N VAL A 319 8.07 8.23 2.02
CA VAL A 319 8.48 8.94 3.24
C VAL A 319 9.95 8.69 3.59
N GLU A 320 10.46 7.50 3.29
CA GLU A 320 11.75 7.04 3.83
C GLU A 320 12.88 6.93 2.80
N SER A 321 12.58 6.82 1.49
CA SER A 321 13.59 6.45 0.51
C SER A 321 13.65 7.33 -0.74
N LEU A 322 12.60 8.07 -1.07
CA LEU A 322 12.55 8.86 -2.28
C LEU A 322 12.42 10.36 -1.99
N CYS A 323 13.19 11.16 -2.72
CA CYS A 323 13.00 12.59 -2.83
C CYS A 323 11.99 12.87 -3.95
N LEU A 324 10.69 12.85 -3.64
CA LEU A 324 9.59 12.90 -4.63
C LEU A 324 9.63 14.14 -5.55
N ASN A 325 10.22 15.25 -5.07
CA ASN A 325 10.37 16.49 -5.85
C ASN A 325 11.68 16.56 -6.66
N ALA A 326 12.53 15.55 -6.55
CA ALA A 326 13.80 15.47 -7.28
C ALA A 326 13.64 14.61 -8.54
N SER A 327 14.57 14.75 -9.49
CA SER A 327 14.57 13.92 -10.69
C SER A 327 14.89 12.46 -10.38
N ILE A 328 14.64 11.57 -11.33
CA ILE A 328 15.05 10.17 -11.24
C ILE A 328 16.58 10.07 -11.15
N GLU A 329 17.28 10.89 -11.92
CA GLU A 329 18.76 10.99 -11.91
C GLU A 329 19.27 11.34 -10.50
N ASP A 330 18.68 12.35 -9.86
CA ASP A 330 19.06 12.76 -8.51
C ASP A 330 18.80 11.65 -7.48
N ASN A 331 17.64 10.99 -7.57
CA ASN A 331 17.28 9.89 -6.67
C ASN A 331 18.23 8.68 -6.80
N ILE A 332 18.65 8.36 -8.02
CA ILE A 332 19.60 7.26 -8.26
C ILE A 332 21.01 7.64 -7.80
N SER A 333 21.44 8.86 -8.06
CA SER A 333 22.83 9.30 -7.83
C SER A 333 23.11 9.73 -6.40
N ILE A 334 22.08 10.14 -5.61
CA ILE A 334 22.26 10.71 -4.26
C ILE A 334 23.10 9.82 -3.32
N ALA A 335 22.92 8.51 -3.39
CA ALA A 335 23.65 7.57 -2.57
C ALA A 335 25.16 7.45 -2.93
N GLY A 336 25.50 7.72 -4.18
CA GLY A 336 26.87 7.68 -4.71
C GLY A 336 27.52 9.06 -4.92
N MET A 337 26.86 10.15 -4.53
CA MET A 337 27.34 11.52 -4.82
C MET A 337 28.77 11.78 -4.37
N SER A 338 29.19 11.18 -3.25
CA SER A 338 30.56 11.31 -2.75
C SER A 338 31.63 10.71 -3.67
N GLU A 339 31.27 9.74 -4.51
CA GLU A 339 32.19 9.13 -5.49
C GLU A 339 32.42 10.03 -6.71
N PHE A 340 31.49 10.95 -6.97
CA PHE A 340 31.55 11.92 -8.09
C PHE A 340 31.99 13.32 -7.65
N ALA A 341 32.22 13.54 -6.36
CA ALA A 341 32.62 14.83 -5.80
C ALA A 341 34.15 14.99 -5.85
N ILE A 342 34.65 16.09 -6.45
CA ILE A 342 36.05 16.49 -6.39
C ILE A 342 36.18 17.48 -5.24
N ASN A 343 37.05 17.16 -4.26
CA ASN A 343 37.33 17.98 -3.07
C ASN A 343 36.07 18.40 -2.29
N ASN A 344 35.07 17.58 -2.25
CA ASN A 344 33.75 17.83 -1.63
C ASN A 344 32.95 19.04 -2.19
N PHE A 345 33.40 19.67 -3.29
CA PHE A 345 32.80 20.89 -3.81
C PHE A 345 32.33 20.83 -5.27
N LEU A 346 32.74 19.85 -6.05
CA LEU A 346 32.38 19.76 -7.49
C LEU A 346 31.88 18.36 -7.84
N ILE A 347 30.63 18.31 -8.28
CA ILE A 347 30.08 17.15 -8.96
C ILE A 347 30.31 17.37 -10.46
N LEU A 348 31.09 16.50 -11.10
CA LEU A 348 31.24 16.52 -12.53
C LEU A 348 29.97 15.98 -13.18
N LYS A 349 29.29 16.83 -13.97
CA LYS A 349 28.30 16.37 -14.93
C LYS A 349 29.06 15.81 -16.13
N ASN A 350 29.05 14.49 -16.30
CA ASN A 350 29.39 13.85 -17.57
C ASN A 350 28.14 13.76 -18.42
#